data_9c432faf2fe14f901f824c4985d303eb
#
_entry.id   9c432faf2fe14f901f824c4985d303eb
#
_cell.length_a   1.000
_cell.length_b   1.000
_cell.length_c   1.000
_cell.angle_alpha   90.00
_cell.angle_beta   90.00
_cell.angle_gamma   90.00
#
_symmetry.space_group_name_H-M   'P 1'
#
loop_
_entity.id
_entity.type
_entity.pdbx_description
1 polymer ?
#
loop_
_entity_poly.entity_id
_entity_poly.type
_entity_poly.pdbx_seq_one_letter_code
_entity_poly.pdbx_strand_id
1 'polypeptide(L)'
;ILFHCDMVIASDESTFRVPFVDFGLVPDAATSILAPQKLGYAGAFRFFCLGDTLSAEDARMLGLVTEIVVGDVEEAALGRARQLAKKPVAALLQTRDLLKGDTGALCDRIDQEISL
;
A
#
# COMPACT_ATOMS: atom_id res chain seq x y z
N ILE A 1 3.66 -5.87 -0.93
CA ILE A 1 4.66 -4.80 -0.75
C ILE A 1 4.06 -3.39 -0.85
N LEU A 2 3.07 -3.15 -1.71
CA LEU A 2 2.51 -1.81 -1.96
C LEU A 2 2.01 -1.11 -0.69
N PHE A 3 1.49 -1.85 0.27
CA PHE A 3 1.04 -1.29 1.56
C PHE A 3 2.17 -0.67 2.39
N HIS A 4 3.43 -1.05 2.12
CA HIS A 4 4.60 -0.48 2.78
C HIS A 4 5.19 0.73 2.05
N CYS A 5 4.75 1.00 0.83
CA CYS A 5 5.27 2.11 0.04
C CYS A 5 4.63 3.43 0.47
N ASP A 6 5.42 4.50 0.48
CA ASP A 6 4.95 5.85 0.78
C ASP A 6 4.12 6.44 -0.36
N MET A 7 4.49 6.10 -1.59
CA MET A 7 3.76 6.44 -2.81
C MET A 7 3.63 5.22 -3.71
N VAL A 8 2.47 5.06 -4.33
CA VAL A 8 2.20 4.03 -5.32
C VAL A 8 1.64 4.70 -6.57
N ILE A 9 2.37 4.57 -7.67
CA ILE A 9 1.96 5.11 -8.97
C ILE A 9 1.58 3.95 -9.87
N ALA A 10 0.43 4.01 -10.47
CA ALA A 10 -0.13 2.93 -11.28
C ALA A 10 -0.52 3.41 -12.66
N SER A 11 -0.51 2.50 -13.64
CA SER A 11 -1.18 2.71 -14.91
C SER A 11 -2.69 2.70 -14.73
N ASP A 12 -3.40 3.43 -15.58
CA ASP A 12 -4.86 3.41 -15.65
C ASP A 12 -5.43 2.03 -15.99
N GLU A 13 -4.61 1.15 -16.60
CA GLU A 13 -4.98 -0.23 -16.92
C GLU A 13 -4.64 -1.23 -15.80
N SER A 14 -3.98 -0.80 -14.72
CA SER A 14 -3.58 -1.67 -13.61
C SER A 14 -4.79 -2.21 -12.87
N THR A 15 -4.66 -3.48 -12.43
CA THR A 15 -5.63 -4.12 -11.53
C THR A 15 -4.91 -4.74 -10.34
N PHE A 16 -5.63 -4.85 -9.22
CA PHE A 16 -5.08 -5.34 -7.96
C PHE A 16 -6.00 -6.41 -7.40
N ARG A 17 -5.43 -7.54 -6.99
CA ARG A 17 -6.16 -8.65 -6.38
C ARG A 17 -5.29 -9.36 -5.35
N VAL A 18 -5.91 -9.80 -4.26
CA VAL A 18 -5.26 -10.59 -3.20
C VAL A 18 -6.13 -11.81 -2.89
N PRO A 19 -5.88 -12.97 -3.52
CA PRO A 19 -6.73 -14.14 -3.40
C PRO A 19 -6.36 -15.05 -2.22
N PHE A 20 -5.86 -14.53 -1.10
CA PHE A 20 -5.38 -15.34 0.03
C PHE A 20 -6.48 -16.24 0.60
N VAL A 21 -7.64 -15.67 0.88
CA VAL A 21 -8.76 -16.42 1.47
C VAL A 21 -9.29 -17.50 0.52
N ASP A 22 -9.26 -17.24 -0.78
CA ASP A 22 -9.64 -18.25 -1.79
C ASP A 22 -8.74 -19.49 -1.72
N PHE A 23 -7.51 -19.34 -1.27
CA PHE A 23 -6.54 -20.43 -1.09
C PHE A 23 -6.44 -20.92 0.36
N GLY A 24 -7.32 -20.49 1.24
CA GLY A 24 -7.29 -20.85 2.66
C GLY A 24 -6.13 -20.20 3.41
N LEU A 25 -5.60 -19.08 2.93
CA LEU A 25 -4.49 -18.35 3.52
C LEU A 25 -4.97 -17.05 4.17
N VAL A 26 -4.21 -16.58 5.15
CA VAL A 26 -4.39 -15.27 5.77
C VAL A 26 -3.42 -14.24 5.15
N PRO A 27 -3.69 -12.93 5.30
CA PRO A 27 -2.74 -11.90 4.87
C PRO A 27 -1.37 -12.07 5.52
N ASP A 28 -0.33 -11.57 4.84
CA ASP A 28 1.05 -11.58 5.32
C ASP A 28 1.68 -10.18 5.32
N ALA A 29 2.94 -10.10 5.73
CA ALA A 29 3.75 -8.87 5.70
C ALA A 29 3.09 -7.68 6.41
N ALA A 30 2.42 -7.91 7.53
CA ALA A 30 1.65 -6.94 8.31
C ALA A 30 0.56 -6.21 7.51
N THR A 31 0.12 -6.75 6.37
CA THR A 31 -0.97 -6.16 5.59
C THR A 31 -2.29 -6.18 6.33
N SER A 32 -2.47 -7.08 7.29
CA SER A 32 -3.65 -7.11 8.18
C SER A 32 -3.76 -5.87 9.09
N ILE A 33 -2.66 -5.15 9.35
CA ILE A 33 -2.68 -3.82 9.99
C ILE A 33 -2.74 -2.70 8.95
N LEU A 34 -1.88 -2.76 7.94
CA LEU A 34 -1.68 -1.66 6.99
C LEU A 34 -2.88 -1.46 6.05
N ALA A 35 -3.54 -2.55 5.65
CA ALA A 35 -4.67 -2.45 4.73
C ALA A 35 -5.87 -1.71 5.35
N PRO A 36 -6.34 -2.01 6.57
CA PRO A 36 -7.41 -1.23 7.19
C PRO A 36 -7.04 0.25 7.37
N GLN A 37 -5.78 0.57 7.64
CA GLN A 37 -5.32 1.95 7.77
C GLN A 37 -5.40 2.72 6.44
N LYS A 38 -5.06 2.07 5.33
CA LYS A 38 -5.08 2.70 4.00
C LYS A 38 -6.43 2.66 3.32
N LEU A 39 -7.14 1.54 3.42
CA LEU A 39 -8.38 1.29 2.68
C LEU A 39 -9.64 1.50 3.53
N GLY A 40 -9.49 1.71 4.84
CA GLY A 40 -10.57 1.52 5.79
C GLY A 40 -10.91 0.03 5.98
N TYR A 41 -11.63 -0.31 7.05
CA TYR A 41 -11.99 -1.70 7.33
C TYR A 41 -12.83 -2.33 6.21
N ALA A 42 -13.86 -1.64 5.75
CA ALA A 42 -14.74 -2.15 4.69
C ALA A 42 -14.00 -2.39 3.37
N GLY A 43 -13.11 -1.48 2.98
CA GLY A 43 -12.27 -1.64 1.79
C GLY A 43 -11.29 -2.80 1.93
N ALA A 44 -10.66 -2.94 3.08
CA ALA A 44 -9.76 -4.06 3.37
C ALA A 44 -10.51 -5.40 3.38
N PHE A 45 -11.69 -5.45 4.00
CA PHE A 45 -12.52 -6.65 4.00
C PHE A 45 -12.92 -7.07 2.57
N ARG A 46 -13.38 -6.13 1.77
CA ARG A 46 -13.70 -6.38 0.35
C ARG A 46 -12.49 -6.93 -0.41
N PHE A 47 -11.33 -6.32 -0.21
CA PHE A 47 -10.11 -6.67 -0.94
C PHE A 47 -9.55 -8.04 -0.51
N PHE A 48 -9.45 -8.30 0.80
CA PHE A 48 -8.85 -9.52 1.32
C PHE A 48 -9.85 -10.68 1.48
N CYS A 49 -11.07 -10.43 1.96
CA CYS A 49 -12.02 -11.50 2.27
C CYS A 49 -12.90 -11.87 1.08
N LEU A 50 -13.40 -10.89 0.32
CA LEU A 50 -14.13 -11.17 -0.92
C LEU A 50 -13.21 -11.49 -2.09
N GLY A 51 -11.93 -11.06 -2.03
CA GLY A 51 -10.98 -11.26 -3.11
C GLY A 51 -11.32 -10.48 -4.38
N ASP A 52 -12.04 -9.38 -4.25
CA ASP A 52 -12.42 -8.52 -5.38
C ASP A 52 -11.18 -8.00 -6.11
N THR A 53 -11.28 -7.94 -7.42
CA THR A 53 -10.30 -7.23 -8.24
C THR A 53 -10.62 -5.73 -8.22
N LEU A 54 -9.65 -4.94 -7.76
CA LEU A 54 -9.74 -3.47 -7.79
C LEU A 54 -9.18 -2.95 -9.11
N SER A 55 -9.90 -2.04 -9.77
CA SER A 55 -9.33 -1.23 -10.84
C SER A 55 -8.31 -0.23 -10.27
N ALA A 56 -7.51 0.39 -11.14
CA ALA A 56 -6.61 1.47 -10.72
C ALA A 56 -7.36 2.61 -10.04
N GLU A 57 -8.53 2.99 -10.56
CA GLU A 57 -9.36 4.04 -9.97
C GLU A 57 -9.94 3.65 -8.62
N ASP A 58 -10.46 2.41 -8.46
CA ASP A 58 -10.91 1.91 -7.15
C ASP A 58 -9.77 1.93 -6.14
N ALA A 59 -8.58 1.46 -6.53
CA ALA A 59 -7.41 1.43 -5.67
C ALA A 59 -6.94 2.84 -5.28
N ARG A 60 -7.08 3.82 -6.18
CA ARG A 60 -6.80 5.24 -5.88
C ARG A 60 -7.83 5.81 -4.92
N MET A 61 -9.11 5.59 -5.16
CA MET A 61 -10.18 6.07 -4.28
C MET A 61 -10.07 5.51 -2.87
N LEU A 62 -9.67 4.25 -2.74
CA LEU A 62 -9.48 3.61 -1.44
C LEU A 62 -8.16 3.99 -0.76
N GLY A 63 -7.19 4.56 -1.46
CA GLY A 63 -5.92 5.01 -0.88
C GLY A 63 -4.75 4.05 -1.01
N LEU A 64 -4.88 2.95 -1.75
CA LEU A 64 -3.76 2.07 -2.09
C LEU A 64 -2.84 2.70 -3.13
N VAL A 65 -3.43 3.31 -4.16
CA VAL A 65 -2.72 4.02 -5.22
C VAL A 65 -2.77 5.52 -4.95
N THR A 66 -1.61 6.18 -5.03
CA THR A 66 -1.48 7.63 -4.83
C THR A 66 -1.83 8.40 -6.10
N GLU A 67 -1.39 7.90 -7.24
CA GLU A 67 -1.50 8.58 -8.54
C GLU A 67 -1.68 7.57 -9.68
N ILE A 68 -2.58 7.88 -10.60
CA ILE A 68 -2.76 7.12 -11.84
C ILE A 68 -2.18 7.93 -13.00
N VAL A 69 -1.44 7.25 -13.87
CA VAL A 69 -0.87 7.85 -15.07
C VAL A 69 -1.24 7.05 -16.31
N VAL A 70 -1.37 7.74 -17.42
CA VAL A 70 -1.47 7.14 -18.75
C VAL A 70 -0.08 7.23 -19.39
N GLY A 71 0.48 6.10 -19.82
CA GLY A 71 1.80 6.06 -20.43
C GLY A 71 2.86 5.43 -19.53
N ASP A 72 4.04 6.05 -19.45
CA ASP A 72 5.21 5.49 -18.77
C ASP A 72 5.12 5.66 -17.25
N VAL A 73 4.71 4.59 -16.56
CA VAL A 73 4.58 4.54 -15.09
C VAL A 73 5.93 4.69 -14.41
N GLU A 74 6.98 4.08 -14.97
CA GLU A 74 8.33 4.13 -14.39
C GLU A 74 8.87 5.55 -14.42
N GLU A 75 8.75 6.25 -15.55
CA GLU A 75 9.19 7.65 -15.65
C GLU A 75 8.39 8.57 -14.71
N ALA A 76 7.08 8.35 -14.57
CA ALA A 76 6.27 9.10 -13.63
C ALA A 76 6.73 8.88 -12.17
N ALA A 77 7.02 7.62 -11.79
CA ALA A 77 7.54 7.29 -10.47
C ALA A 77 8.91 7.91 -10.21
N LEU A 78 9.83 7.85 -11.19
CA LEU A 78 11.13 8.50 -11.11
C LEU A 78 11.01 10.01 -10.99
N GLY A 79 10.06 10.63 -11.69
CA GLY A 79 9.76 12.06 -11.57
C GLY A 79 9.39 12.46 -10.15
N ARG A 80 8.54 11.68 -9.48
CA ARG A 80 8.18 11.89 -8.07
C ARG A 80 9.36 11.68 -7.13
N ALA A 81 10.16 10.64 -7.36
CA ALA A 81 11.37 10.39 -6.59
C ALA A 81 12.37 11.57 -6.71
N ARG A 82 12.56 12.11 -7.90
CA ARG A 82 13.40 13.30 -8.12
C ARG A 82 12.87 14.54 -7.39
N GLN A 83 11.55 14.72 -7.30
CA GLN A 83 10.96 15.81 -6.52
C GLN A 83 11.26 15.65 -5.02
N LEU A 84 11.13 14.44 -4.48
CA LEU A 84 11.48 14.14 -3.10
C LEU A 84 12.97 14.35 -2.82
N ALA A 85 13.84 13.95 -3.75
CA ALA A 85 15.28 14.10 -3.63
C ALA A 85 15.75 15.56 -3.53
N LYS A 86 14.93 16.52 -3.98
CA LYS A 86 15.20 17.96 -3.85
C LYS A 86 14.77 18.58 -2.54
N LYS A 87 14.06 17.82 -1.70
CA LYS A 87 13.60 18.31 -0.38
C LYS A 87 14.72 18.26 0.65
N PRO A 88 14.67 19.10 1.70
CA PRO A 88 15.59 18.98 2.83
C PRO A 88 15.46 17.60 3.48
N VAL A 89 16.53 16.79 3.39
CA VAL A 89 16.52 15.38 3.77
C VAL A 89 16.10 15.16 5.22
N ALA A 90 16.66 15.94 6.15
CA ALA A 90 16.35 15.80 7.57
C ALA A 90 14.85 16.03 7.85
N ALA A 91 14.27 17.09 7.30
CA ALA A 91 12.86 17.40 7.47
C ALA A 91 11.97 16.33 6.82
N LEU A 92 12.35 15.85 5.64
CA LEU A 92 11.61 14.79 4.95
C LEU A 92 11.57 13.50 5.76
N LEU A 93 12.73 13.03 6.26
CA LEU A 93 12.82 11.80 7.03
C LEU A 93 12.09 11.92 8.37
N GLN A 94 12.27 13.00 9.10
CA GLN A 94 11.57 13.24 10.37
C GLN A 94 10.05 13.29 10.17
N THR A 95 9.58 13.98 9.13
CA THR A 95 8.15 14.02 8.80
C THR A 95 7.62 12.64 8.48
N ARG A 96 8.34 11.87 7.66
CA ARG A 96 7.98 10.49 7.33
C ARG A 96 7.88 9.60 8.58
N ASP A 97 8.84 9.70 9.49
CA ASP A 97 8.85 8.93 10.73
C ASP A 97 7.64 9.29 11.62
N LEU A 98 7.32 10.58 11.74
CA LEU A 98 6.13 11.04 12.47
C LEU A 98 4.83 10.51 11.84
N LEU A 99 4.73 10.52 10.51
CA LEU A 99 3.55 10.01 9.78
C LEU A 99 3.39 8.50 9.91
N LYS A 100 4.49 7.75 9.92
CA LYS A 100 4.46 6.29 10.08
C LYS A 100 4.18 5.86 11.52
N GLY A 101 4.63 6.61 12.50
CA GLY A 101 4.50 6.28 13.91
C GLY A 101 5.34 5.05 14.31
N ASP A 102 4.89 4.33 15.34
CA ASP A 102 5.59 3.13 15.82
C ASP A 102 5.44 1.97 14.83
N THR A 103 6.58 1.46 14.35
CA THR A 103 6.64 0.31 13.44
C THR A 103 6.86 -1.02 14.16
N GLY A 104 7.07 -1.02 15.47
CA GLY A 104 7.28 -2.25 16.26
C GLY A 104 6.09 -3.21 16.16
N ALA A 105 4.87 -2.68 16.22
CA ALA A 105 3.64 -3.45 16.06
C ALA A 105 3.53 -4.18 14.71
N LEU A 106 4.20 -3.70 13.68
CA LEU A 106 4.21 -4.38 12.37
C LEU A 106 5.02 -5.67 12.42
N CYS A 107 6.17 -5.67 13.11
CA CYS A 107 6.98 -6.86 13.28
C CYS A 107 6.22 -7.93 14.09
N ASP A 108 5.60 -7.53 15.21
CA ASP A 108 4.80 -8.43 16.03
C ASP A 108 3.63 -9.03 15.23
N ARG A 109 3.02 -8.25 14.36
CA ARG A 109 1.93 -8.72 13.51
C ARG A 109 2.42 -9.71 12.44
N ILE A 110 3.59 -9.49 11.85
CA ILE A 110 4.18 -10.43 10.89
C ILE A 110 4.39 -11.80 11.56
N ASP A 111 4.93 -11.82 12.78
CA ASP A 111 5.11 -13.07 13.53
C ASP A 111 3.76 -13.76 13.81
N GLN A 112 2.73 -13.00 14.13
CA GLN A 112 1.37 -13.53 14.31
C GLN A 112 0.80 -14.11 13.01
N GLU A 113 0.91 -13.40 11.89
CA GLU A 113 0.43 -13.85 10.57
C GLU A 113 1.12 -15.15 10.15
N ILE A 114 2.44 -15.27 10.34
CA ILE A 114 3.22 -16.46 10.00
C ILE A 114 2.79 -17.66 10.86
N SER A 115 2.34 -17.46 12.09
CA SER A 115 1.93 -18.52 12.99
C SER A 115 0.55 -19.11 12.69
N LEU A 116 -0.22 -18.51 11.82
CA LEU A 116 -1.56 -18.95 11.42
C LEU A 116 -1.52 -19.88 10.22
#